data_bfa61776a1ad9cdd62b526f14352cf15
#
_entry.id   bfa61776a1ad9cdd62b526f14352cf15
#
_cell.length_a   1.000
_cell.length_b   1.000
_cell.length_c   1.000
_cell.angle_alpha   90.00
_cell.angle_beta   90.00
_cell.angle_gamma   90.00
#
_symmetry.space_group_name_H-M   'P 1'
#
loop_
_entity.id
_entity.type
_entity.pdbx_description
1 polymer ?
#
loop_
_entity_poly.entity_id
_entity_poly.type
_entity_poly.pdbx_seq_one_letter_code
_entity_poly.pdbx_strand_id
1 'polypeptide(L)'
;KAAGGQLHTLVTANGVNSVIHGKKGGFLKASTDAAEMLAESEVNTVVIATQHNTHSKYVIDSLNANKHVWVEKPLAIDRDSLALIESSYFDAHSKDAGIAGPQLMVGFNRRFAPQVQKMHDLLSSVKAPKSLVITVNAGFIPKDHWTQDPLVGGGRIIGECCHFIDLMRFLVGQKVVSVSGRSMVAGSSRTIMEDRSSITLGFEDGSFGTILYLANGASNFPKERVEVFTDGKVLQLDNFRKLKGYGWKGFRKLNLWSQDKGQQACPAAFIEGIRTGIPCIPADEIFEVARVTIEVNDILVDK
;
A
#
# COMPACT_ATOMS: atom_id res chain seq x y z
N LYS A 1 -5.65 2.04 18.92
CA LYS A 1 -6.34 1.60 20.18
C LYS A 1 -6.96 0.22 20.01
N ALA A 2 -7.80 0.02 19.02
CA ALA A 2 -8.48 -1.28 18.83
C ALA A 2 -7.50 -2.46 18.70
N ALA A 3 -6.32 -2.24 18.11
CA ALA A 3 -5.25 -3.22 17.99
C ALA A 3 -4.36 -3.34 19.25
N GLY A 4 -4.67 -2.62 20.33
CA GLY A 4 -3.92 -2.66 21.59
C GLY A 4 -2.74 -1.67 21.67
N GLY A 5 -2.60 -0.76 20.70
CA GLY A 5 -1.62 0.32 20.76
C GLY A 5 -2.07 1.45 21.72
N GLN A 6 -1.12 2.06 22.43
CA GLN A 6 -1.34 3.23 23.27
C GLN A 6 -0.99 4.50 22.48
N LEU A 7 -1.90 5.48 22.45
CA LEU A 7 -1.70 6.73 21.73
C LEU A 7 -0.97 7.73 22.63
N HIS A 8 0.31 7.96 22.36
CA HIS A 8 1.16 8.82 23.19
C HIS A 8 1.10 10.28 22.70
N THR A 9 1.76 10.62 21.61
CA THR A 9 1.87 12.01 21.11
C THR A 9 1.26 12.14 19.73
N LEU A 10 0.38 13.14 19.52
CA LEU A 10 -0.06 13.56 18.20
C LEU A 10 0.76 14.76 17.74
N VAL A 11 1.44 14.63 16.60
CA VAL A 11 2.19 15.73 15.97
C VAL A 11 1.46 16.19 14.71
N THR A 12 1.21 17.48 14.57
CA THR A 12 0.69 18.09 13.33
C THR A 12 1.39 19.43 13.08
N ALA A 13 1.43 19.89 11.82
CA ALA A 13 2.02 21.17 11.47
C ALA A 13 1.34 22.38 12.14
N ASN A 14 0.09 22.23 12.60
CA ASN A 14 -0.69 23.28 13.25
C ASN A 14 -1.04 22.88 14.68
N GLY A 15 -0.51 23.61 15.68
CA GLY A 15 -0.67 23.31 17.10
C GLY A 15 -2.13 23.28 17.59
N VAL A 16 -3.00 24.11 17.06
CA VAL A 16 -4.46 24.10 17.40
C VAL A 16 -5.07 22.77 16.98
N ASN A 17 -4.75 22.31 15.78
CA ASN A 17 -5.24 21.01 15.28
C ASN A 17 -4.68 19.84 16.12
N SER A 18 -3.40 19.90 16.53
CA SER A 18 -2.82 18.88 17.42
C SER A 18 -3.63 18.73 18.70
N VAL A 19 -3.94 19.83 19.36
CA VAL A 19 -4.67 19.80 20.65
C VAL A 19 -6.11 19.29 20.46
N ILE A 20 -6.82 19.79 19.45
CA ILE A 20 -8.24 19.41 19.23
C ILE A 20 -8.34 17.93 18.85
N HIS A 21 -7.57 17.50 17.85
CA HIS A 21 -7.59 16.11 17.38
C HIS A 21 -6.93 15.16 18.38
N GLY A 22 -5.90 15.60 19.09
CA GLY A 22 -5.25 14.84 20.16
C GLY A 22 -6.23 14.49 21.28
N LYS A 23 -6.96 15.46 21.82
CA LYS A 23 -8.00 15.21 22.83
C LYS A 23 -9.10 14.29 22.33
N LYS A 24 -9.63 14.54 21.12
CA LYS A 24 -10.67 13.70 20.51
C LYS A 24 -10.20 12.26 20.27
N GLY A 25 -8.95 12.08 19.82
CA GLY A 25 -8.32 10.77 19.60
C GLY A 25 -7.93 10.07 20.89
N GLY A 26 -7.80 10.81 22.00
CA GLY A 26 -7.33 10.33 23.31
C GLY A 26 -5.83 10.06 23.33
N PHE A 27 -5.06 10.96 22.70
CA PHE A 27 -3.62 11.03 22.86
C PHE A 27 -3.25 11.67 24.21
N LEU A 28 -2.12 11.27 24.77
CA LEU A 28 -1.63 11.82 26.03
C LEU A 28 -1.03 13.22 25.86
N LYS A 29 -0.32 13.44 24.75
CA LYS A 29 0.36 14.68 24.40
C LYS A 29 -0.04 15.17 22.99
N ALA A 30 0.16 16.47 22.75
CA ALA A 30 0.05 17.10 21.43
C ALA A 30 1.25 18.02 21.22
N SER A 31 1.90 17.92 20.06
CA SER A 31 3.09 18.72 19.71
C SER A 31 3.03 19.17 18.24
N THR A 32 3.87 20.13 17.88
CA THR A 32 4.20 20.49 16.50
C THR A 32 5.63 20.07 16.12
N ASP A 33 6.39 19.54 17.08
CA ASP A 33 7.76 19.12 16.91
C ASP A 33 7.87 17.59 16.84
N ALA A 34 8.23 17.09 15.66
CA ALA A 34 8.42 15.66 15.43
C ALA A 34 9.74 15.17 16.03
N ALA A 35 10.79 16.02 16.08
CA ALA A 35 12.08 15.62 16.63
C ALA A 35 11.99 15.42 18.16
N GLU A 36 11.26 16.30 18.85
CA GLU A 36 10.97 16.14 20.28
C GLU A 36 10.24 14.80 20.53
N MET A 37 9.20 14.50 19.75
CA MET A 37 8.45 13.24 19.89
C MET A 37 9.33 12.01 19.62
N LEU A 38 10.21 12.06 18.63
CA LEU A 38 11.12 10.96 18.29
C LEU A 38 12.16 10.70 19.39
N ALA A 39 12.56 11.73 20.15
CA ALA A 39 13.48 11.60 21.27
C ALA A 39 12.83 10.97 22.53
N GLU A 40 11.51 10.88 22.60
CA GLU A 40 10.82 10.31 23.76
C GLU A 40 11.03 8.78 23.83
N SER A 41 11.55 8.30 24.97
CA SER A 41 11.80 6.85 25.20
C SER A 41 10.52 6.03 25.29
N GLU A 42 9.41 6.62 25.72
CA GLU A 42 8.11 5.97 25.83
C GLU A 42 7.44 5.73 24.47
N VAL A 43 7.87 6.43 23.41
CA VAL A 43 7.41 6.22 22.04
C VAL A 43 8.27 5.18 21.36
N ASN A 44 7.72 4.01 21.09
CA ASN A 44 8.40 2.93 20.35
C ASN A 44 7.94 2.78 18.89
N THR A 45 6.84 3.42 18.53
CA THR A 45 6.18 3.25 17.22
C THR A 45 5.66 4.59 16.70
N VAL A 46 5.93 4.86 15.44
CA VAL A 46 5.49 6.07 14.73
C VAL A 46 4.51 5.69 13.63
N VAL A 47 3.38 6.41 13.58
CA VAL A 47 2.38 6.31 12.51
C VAL A 47 2.43 7.58 11.67
N ILE A 48 2.77 7.44 10.39
CA ILE A 48 2.93 8.55 9.45
C ILE A 48 1.72 8.57 8.50
N ALA A 49 0.94 9.66 8.56
CA ALA A 49 -0.25 9.88 7.74
C ALA A 49 -0.28 11.35 7.27
N THR A 50 0.81 11.78 6.67
CA THR A 50 1.06 13.15 6.19
C THR A 50 0.88 13.23 4.67
N GLN A 51 1.28 14.35 4.03
CA GLN A 51 1.37 14.42 2.58
C GLN A 51 2.50 13.52 2.07
N HIS A 52 2.32 12.94 0.88
CA HIS A 52 3.18 11.87 0.36
C HIS A 52 4.66 12.24 0.27
N ASN A 53 4.97 13.48 -0.13
CA ASN A 53 6.36 13.99 -0.23
C ASN A 53 7.10 14.08 1.10
N THR A 54 6.38 14.01 2.22
CA THR A 54 6.99 14.06 3.55
C THR A 54 7.20 12.68 4.17
N HIS A 55 6.65 11.62 3.54
CA HIS A 55 6.74 10.26 4.07
C HIS A 55 8.18 9.81 4.23
N SER A 56 9.02 9.98 3.20
CA SER A 56 10.43 9.56 3.22
C SER A 56 11.19 10.18 4.40
N LYS A 57 11.05 11.49 4.59
CA LYS A 57 11.71 12.18 5.71
C LYS A 57 11.33 11.57 7.05
N TYR A 58 10.03 11.45 7.33
CA TYR A 58 9.58 10.94 8.62
C TYR A 58 9.86 9.45 8.83
N VAL A 59 9.87 8.64 7.76
CA VAL A 59 10.30 7.23 7.83
C VAL A 59 11.76 7.15 8.22
N ILE A 60 12.65 7.89 7.54
CA ILE A 60 14.09 7.93 7.81
C ILE A 60 14.37 8.41 9.24
N ASP A 61 13.77 9.53 9.64
CA ASP A 61 13.93 10.09 10.98
C ASP A 61 13.51 9.08 12.07
N SER A 62 12.41 8.36 11.84
CA SER A 62 11.89 7.35 12.77
C SER A 62 12.79 6.11 12.86
N LEU A 63 13.26 5.60 11.72
CA LEU A 63 14.19 4.46 11.66
C LEU A 63 15.51 4.80 12.35
N ASN A 64 16.06 6.00 12.12
CA ASN A 64 17.28 6.49 12.77
C ASN A 64 17.12 6.66 14.29
N ALA A 65 15.89 6.95 14.74
CA ALA A 65 15.54 6.97 16.17
C ALA A 65 15.18 5.59 16.73
N ASN A 66 15.42 4.50 15.98
CA ASN A 66 15.11 3.11 16.35
C ASN A 66 13.63 2.90 16.73
N LYS A 67 12.70 3.55 16.01
CA LYS A 67 11.25 3.41 16.21
C LYS A 67 10.66 2.51 15.12
N HIS A 68 9.72 1.65 15.49
CA HIS A 68 8.89 0.95 14.50
C HIS A 68 8.05 1.96 13.71
N VAL A 69 7.90 1.72 12.41
CA VAL A 69 7.25 2.66 11.50
C VAL A 69 6.08 2.02 10.79
N TRP A 70 4.91 2.64 10.90
CA TRP A 70 3.78 2.41 10.01
C TRP A 70 3.52 3.68 9.21
N VAL A 71 3.69 3.62 7.91
CA VAL A 71 3.49 4.76 7.01
C VAL A 71 2.30 4.51 6.08
N GLU A 72 1.43 5.53 5.89
CA GLU A 72 0.45 5.47 4.83
C GLU A 72 1.13 5.36 3.47
N LYS A 73 0.45 4.75 2.54
CA LYS A 73 0.94 4.64 1.15
C LYS A 73 0.89 6.02 0.45
N PRO A 74 1.76 6.27 -0.50
CA PRO A 74 2.93 5.48 -0.93
C PRO A 74 4.09 5.58 0.06
N LEU A 75 5.03 4.64 0.01
CA LEU A 75 6.25 4.71 0.82
C LEU A 75 7.11 5.92 0.44
N ALA A 76 7.30 6.12 -0.86
CA ALA A 76 8.04 7.22 -1.46
C ALA A 76 7.37 7.64 -2.78
N ILE A 77 7.67 8.84 -3.26
CA ILE A 77 7.15 9.37 -4.54
C ILE A 77 8.18 9.33 -5.67
N ASP A 78 9.45 9.09 -5.35
CA ASP A 78 10.57 9.07 -6.30
C ASP A 78 11.64 8.04 -5.88
N ARG A 79 12.58 7.75 -6.82
CA ARG A 79 13.65 6.75 -6.64
C ARG A 79 14.66 7.15 -5.58
N ASP A 80 15.02 8.43 -5.52
CA ASP A 80 16.06 8.92 -4.59
C ASP A 80 15.57 8.81 -3.15
N SER A 81 14.33 9.25 -2.89
CA SER A 81 13.67 9.10 -1.60
C SER A 81 13.57 7.64 -1.18
N LEU A 82 13.23 6.74 -2.11
CA LEU A 82 13.15 5.31 -1.83
C LEU A 82 14.51 4.73 -1.47
N ALA A 83 15.57 5.07 -2.21
CA ALA A 83 16.93 4.61 -1.92
C ALA A 83 17.43 5.05 -0.54
N LEU A 84 17.10 6.27 -0.13
CA LEU A 84 17.43 6.78 1.22
C LEU A 84 16.68 6.01 2.31
N ILE A 85 15.40 5.66 2.10
CA ILE A 85 14.64 4.82 3.05
C ILE A 85 15.25 3.43 3.15
N GLU A 86 15.59 2.80 2.02
CA GLU A 86 16.23 1.48 1.98
C GLU A 86 17.55 1.49 2.77
N SER A 87 18.43 2.47 2.50
CA SER A 87 19.68 2.63 3.23
C SER A 87 19.46 2.76 4.73
N SER A 88 18.57 3.66 5.15
CA SER A 88 18.26 3.88 6.57
C SER A 88 17.67 2.65 7.24
N TYR A 89 16.85 1.86 6.52
CA TYR A 89 16.29 0.61 7.03
C TYR A 89 17.38 -0.42 7.29
N PHE A 90 18.27 -0.65 6.33
CA PHE A 90 19.36 -1.62 6.47
C PHE A 90 20.39 -1.17 7.52
N ASP A 91 20.70 0.13 7.60
CA ASP A 91 21.58 0.68 8.62
C ASP A 91 21.03 0.46 10.03
N ALA A 92 19.72 0.65 10.23
CA ALA A 92 19.06 0.41 11.52
C ALA A 92 19.09 -1.07 11.93
N HIS A 93 19.14 -2.01 10.96
CA HIS A 93 19.20 -3.45 11.22
C HIS A 93 20.63 -3.98 11.36
N SER A 94 21.65 -3.21 10.93
CA SER A 94 23.06 -3.63 11.03
C SER A 94 23.72 -3.24 12.35
N LYS A 95 23.15 -2.29 13.09
CA LYS A 95 23.78 -1.67 14.28
C LYS A 95 23.87 -2.58 15.51
N ASP A 96 22.96 -3.54 15.65
CA ASP A 96 22.92 -4.44 16.82
C ASP A 96 22.77 -5.90 16.37
N ALA A 97 23.88 -6.61 16.24
CA ALA A 97 23.88 -8.04 15.97
C ALA A 97 23.24 -8.80 17.16
N GLY A 98 21.95 -9.05 17.11
CA GLY A 98 21.20 -9.82 18.11
C GLY A 98 19.90 -9.19 18.61
N ILE A 99 19.62 -7.93 18.26
CA ILE A 99 18.32 -7.29 18.55
C ILE A 99 17.61 -7.08 17.22
N ALA A 100 16.35 -7.52 17.13
CA ALA A 100 15.53 -7.26 15.96
C ALA A 100 15.39 -5.75 15.74
N GLY A 101 15.81 -5.24 14.59
CA GLY A 101 15.71 -3.83 14.24
C GLY A 101 14.25 -3.34 14.15
N PRO A 102 14.02 -2.04 13.96
CA PRO A 102 12.69 -1.47 13.88
C PRO A 102 11.93 -1.98 12.65
N GLN A 103 10.70 -2.41 12.84
CA GLN A 103 9.85 -2.85 11.73
C GLN A 103 9.33 -1.66 10.93
N LEU A 104 9.32 -1.80 9.60
CA LEU A 104 8.69 -0.89 8.65
C LEU A 104 7.46 -1.56 8.04
N MET A 105 6.34 -0.87 8.01
CA MET A 105 5.12 -1.28 7.32
C MET A 105 4.52 -0.14 6.52
N VAL A 106 4.08 -0.43 5.32
CA VAL A 106 3.26 0.46 4.49
C VAL A 106 1.80 0.07 4.62
N GLY A 107 0.90 1.05 4.65
CA GLY A 107 -0.55 0.87 4.82
C GLY A 107 -1.26 0.16 3.64
N PHE A 108 -0.72 -0.96 3.16
CA PHE A 108 -1.31 -1.79 2.11
C PHE A 108 -2.46 -2.66 2.66
N ASN A 109 -3.52 -1.98 3.08
CA ASN A 109 -4.63 -2.60 3.78
C ASN A 109 -5.34 -3.72 2.99
N ARG A 110 -5.39 -3.66 1.65
CA ARG A 110 -6.16 -4.59 0.82
C ARG A 110 -5.73 -6.04 0.98
N ARG A 111 -4.43 -6.32 1.19
CA ARG A 111 -3.97 -7.69 1.44
C ARG A 111 -4.56 -8.29 2.73
N PHE A 112 -4.97 -7.47 3.68
CA PHE A 112 -5.58 -7.89 4.95
C PHE A 112 -7.12 -7.99 4.90
N ALA A 113 -7.74 -7.72 3.74
CA ALA A 113 -9.18 -7.91 3.58
C ALA A 113 -9.55 -9.40 3.69
N PRO A 114 -10.64 -9.77 4.39
CA PRO A 114 -10.95 -11.18 4.66
C PRO A 114 -11.13 -12.03 3.40
N GLN A 115 -11.69 -11.44 2.32
CA GLN A 115 -11.79 -12.17 1.05
C GLN A 115 -10.43 -12.34 0.38
N VAL A 116 -9.53 -11.34 0.47
CA VAL A 116 -8.18 -11.43 -0.11
C VAL A 116 -7.34 -12.45 0.63
N GLN A 117 -7.43 -12.52 1.95
CA GLN A 117 -6.81 -13.59 2.75
C GLN A 117 -7.33 -14.96 2.31
N LYS A 118 -8.65 -15.10 2.11
CA LYS A 118 -9.22 -16.34 1.60
C LYS A 118 -8.75 -16.68 0.18
N MET A 119 -8.59 -15.68 -0.71
CA MET A 119 -8.00 -15.89 -2.04
C MET A 119 -6.56 -16.38 -1.92
N HIS A 120 -5.75 -15.74 -1.11
CA HIS A 120 -4.36 -16.12 -0.87
C HIS A 120 -4.24 -17.56 -0.36
N ASP A 121 -5.04 -17.96 0.65
CA ASP A 121 -5.06 -19.32 1.18
C ASP A 121 -5.39 -20.38 0.10
N LEU A 122 -6.36 -20.08 -0.76
CA LEU A 122 -6.72 -20.96 -1.86
C LEU A 122 -5.60 -21.03 -2.92
N LEU A 123 -5.02 -19.89 -3.29
CA LEU A 123 -3.98 -19.80 -4.31
C LEU A 123 -2.64 -20.39 -3.86
N SER A 124 -2.31 -20.35 -2.57
CA SER A 124 -1.08 -20.94 -2.02
C SER A 124 -0.99 -22.44 -2.23
N SER A 125 -2.13 -23.13 -2.37
CA SER A 125 -2.19 -24.56 -2.68
C SER A 125 -1.98 -24.90 -4.17
N VAL A 126 -1.93 -23.87 -5.05
CA VAL A 126 -1.81 -24.05 -6.52
C VAL A 126 -0.40 -23.71 -6.96
N LYS A 127 0.29 -24.68 -7.55
CA LYS A 127 1.66 -24.50 -8.08
C LYS A 127 1.72 -23.89 -9.47
N ALA A 128 0.61 -24.00 -10.23
CA ALA A 128 0.55 -23.47 -11.60
C ALA A 128 0.62 -21.93 -11.60
N PRO A 129 1.19 -21.32 -12.65
CA PRO A 129 1.16 -19.89 -12.87
C PRO A 129 -0.27 -19.33 -12.88
N LYS A 130 -0.40 -18.07 -12.50
CA LYS A 130 -1.67 -17.37 -12.35
C LYS A 130 -1.78 -16.23 -13.39
N SER A 131 -2.98 -16.01 -13.90
CA SER A 131 -3.30 -14.84 -14.70
C SER A 131 -4.29 -13.98 -13.92
N LEU A 132 -4.03 -12.67 -13.77
CA LEU A 132 -4.83 -11.77 -12.97
C LEU A 132 -5.37 -10.61 -13.80
N VAL A 133 -6.59 -10.19 -13.49
CA VAL A 133 -7.16 -8.94 -13.98
C VAL A 133 -7.68 -8.14 -12.80
N ILE A 134 -7.19 -6.92 -12.63
CA ILE A 134 -7.68 -5.97 -11.62
C ILE A 134 -8.27 -4.77 -12.35
N THR A 135 -9.57 -4.52 -12.17
CA THR A 135 -10.24 -3.34 -12.72
C THR A 135 -10.53 -2.37 -11.59
N VAL A 136 -10.09 -1.13 -11.76
CA VAL A 136 -10.26 -0.04 -10.79
C VAL A 136 -11.03 1.11 -11.45
N ASN A 137 -12.25 1.33 -11.03
CA ASN A 137 -13.01 2.55 -11.33
C ASN A 137 -12.62 3.60 -10.29
N ALA A 138 -11.51 4.30 -10.53
CA ALA A 138 -10.86 5.14 -9.54
C ALA A 138 -11.64 6.43 -9.22
N GLY A 139 -12.49 6.86 -10.16
CA GLY A 139 -13.22 8.12 -10.06
C GLY A 139 -12.34 9.35 -10.34
N PHE A 140 -13.00 10.42 -10.71
CA PHE A 140 -12.34 11.69 -11.04
C PHE A 140 -11.83 12.39 -9.77
N ILE A 141 -10.62 12.97 -9.86
CA ILE A 141 -10.06 13.92 -8.89
C ILE A 141 -9.68 15.20 -9.64
N PRO A 142 -10.03 16.42 -9.15
CA PRO A 142 -9.65 17.67 -9.77
C PRO A 142 -8.12 17.81 -9.91
N LYS A 143 -7.67 18.48 -10.99
CA LYS A 143 -6.24 18.63 -11.29
C LYS A 143 -5.47 19.46 -10.25
N ASP A 144 -6.13 20.37 -9.57
CA ASP A 144 -5.60 21.21 -8.50
C ASP A 144 -5.57 20.54 -7.12
N HIS A 145 -6.07 19.31 -7.01
CA HIS A 145 -5.97 18.56 -5.78
C HIS A 145 -4.51 18.13 -5.52
N TRP A 146 -4.02 18.29 -4.32
CA TRP A 146 -2.63 18.06 -3.93
C TRP A 146 -2.06 16.68 -4.32
N THR A 147 -2.93 15.65 -4.41
CA THR A 147 -2.52 14.30 -4.83
C THR A 147 -2.15 14.22 -6.32
N GLN A 148 -2.59 15.19 -7.13
CA GLN A 148 -2.26 15.29 -8.55
C GLN A 148 -0.95 16.05 -8.80
N ASP A 149 -0.45 16.77 -7.80
CA ASP A 149 0.84 17.46 -7.88
C ASP A 149 1.96 16.39 -7.81
N PRO A 150 2.81 16.29 -8.85
CA PRO A 150 3.88 15.29 -8.89
C PRO A 150 4.92 15.46 -7.78
N LEU A 151 5.11 16.68 -7.26
CA LEU A 151 6.09 16.97 -6.21
C LEU A 151 5.54 16.79 -4.79
N VAL A 152 4.21 16.76 -4.63
CA VAL A 152 3.56 16.66 -3.32
C VAL A 152 2.86 15.31 -3.16
N GLY A 153 2.02 14.95 -4.14
CA GLY A 153 1.22 13.73 -4.12
C GLY A 153 1.78 12.58 -4.96
N GLY A 154 2.67 12.89 -5.93
CA GLY A 154 3.22 11.90 -6.87
C GLY A 154 2.25 11.45 -7.96
N GLY A 155 1.03 12.02 -8.04
CA GLY A 155 0.00 11.59 -9.00
C GLY A 155 -0.77 10.34 -8.55
N ARG A 156 -1.70 9.91 -9.42
CA ARG A 156 -2.64 8.81 -9.10
C ARG A 156 -1.99 7.44 -9.10
N ILE A 157 -1.00 7.21 -9.93
CA ILE A 157 -0.31 5.91 -10.00
C ILE A 157 0.48 5.69 -8.72
N ILE A 158 1.32 6.63 -8.34
CA ILE A 158 2.09 6.58 -7.08
C ILE A 158 1.13 6.56 -5.88
N GLY A 159 0.18 7.49 -5.82
CA GLY A 159 -0.66 7.71 -4.65
C GLY A 159 -1.77 6.68 -4.43
N GLU A 160 -2.19 5.92 -5.46
CA GLU A 160 -3.29 4.96 -5.30
C GLU A 160 -3.03 3.61 -5.98
N CYS A 161 -2.46 3.59 -7.20
CA CYS A 161 -2.27 2.34 -7.93
C CYS A 161 -1.30 1.38 -7.23
N CYS A 162 -0.39 1.88 -6.39
CA CYS A 162 0.49 1.09 -5.53
C CYS A 162 -0.25 0.03 -4.71
N HIS A 163 -1.48 0.30 -4.29
CA HIS A 163 -2.32 -0.69 -3.61
C HIS A 163 -2.63 -1.93 -4.47
N PHE A 164 -2.79 -1.76 -5.78
CA PHE A 164 -3.15 -2.85 -6.69
C PHE A 164 -1.92 -3.61 -7.16
N ILE A 165 -0.77 -2.93 -7.25
CA ILE A 165 0.54 -3.56 -7.44
C ILE A 165 0.86 -4.45 -6.24
N ASP A 166 0.72 -3.94 -5.01
CA ASP A 166 0.85 -4.70 -3.77
C ASP A 166 -0.10 -5.91 -3.72
N LEU A 167 -1.38 -5.69 -4.03
CA LEU A 167 -2.38 -6.75 -4.03
C LEU A 167 -2.04 -7.87 -5.02
N MET A 168 -1.58 -7.51 -6.21
CA MET A 168 -1.19 -8.48 -7.23
C MET A 168 0.05 -9.26 -6.81
N ARG A 169 1.09 -8.56 -6.30
CA ARG A 169 2.31 -9.17 -5.75
C ARG A 169 1.99 -10.18 -4.63
N PHE A 170 1.10 -9.79 -3.72
CA PHE A 170 0.64 -10.65 -2.61
C PHE A 170 -0.10 -11.90 -3.09
N LEU A 171 -1.05 -11.77 -4.04
CA LEU A 171 -1.85 -12.90 -4.54
C LEU A 171 -1.04 -13.86 -5.41
N VAL A 172 -0.06 -13.37 -6.16
CA VAL A 172 0.85 -14.22 -6.95
C VAL A 172 1.87 -14.90 -6.05
N GLY A 173 2.43 -14.18 -5.07
CA GLY A 173 3.44 -14.69 -4.14
C GLY A 173 4.84 -14.82 -4.75
N GLN A 174 5.11 -14.16 -5.90
CA GLN A 174 6.38 -14.21 -6.63
C GLN A 174 6.87 -12.80 -6.96
N LYS A 175 8.18 -12.63 -7.17
CA LYS A 175 8.77 -11.34 -7.53
C LYS A 175 8.33 -10.88 -8.92
N VAL A 176 8.17 -9.56 -9.07
CA VAL A 176 7.93 -8.91 -10.36
C VAL A 176 9.23 -8.87 -11.15
N VAL A 177 9.20 -9.36 -12.39
CA VAL A 177 10.37 -9.40 -13.29
C VAL A 177 10.18 -8.58 -14.56
N SER A 178 8.97 -8.13 -14.84
CA SER A 178 8.72 -7.25 -15.99
C SER A 178 7.53 -6.33 -15.74
N VAL A 179 7.64 -5.12 -16.28
CA VAL A 179 6.62 -4.07 -16.20
C VAL A 179 6.37 -3.52 -17.59
N SER A 180 5.10 -3.34 -17.93
CA SER A 180 4.69 -2.59 -19.12
C SER A 180 3.40 -1.81 -18.87
N GLY A 181 3.20 -0.72 -19.58
CA GLY A 181 2.04 0.10 -19.37
C GLY A 181 1.69 0.99 -20.55
N ARG A 182 0.44 1.43 -20.58
CA ARG A 182 -0.05 2.39 -21.59
C ARG A 182 -1.09 3.30 -20.96
N SER A 183 -0.86 4.62 -21.11
CA SER A 183 -1.83 5.65 -20.76
C SER A 183 -2.72 6.04 -21.94
N MET A 184 -3.93 6.49 -21.62
CA MET A 184 -4.81 7.13 -22.60
C MET A 184 -4.22 8.51 -22.96
N VAL A 185 -4.28 8.84 -24.24
CA VAL A 185 -3.86 10.14 -24.77
C VAL A 185 -5.09 10.87 -25.30
N ALA A 186 -5.29 12.12 -24.90
CA ALA A 186 -6.45 12.89 -25.31
C ALA A 186 -6.08 14.22 -25.98
N GLY A 187 -6.95 14.66 -26.90
CA GLY A 187 -6.83 15.95 -27.60
C GLY A 187 -5.76 15.98 -28.69
N SER A 188 -5.76 17.08 -29.45
CA SER A 188 -4.77 17.33 -30.51
C SER A 188 -3.36 17.55 -29.97
N SER A 189 -3.23 18.02 -28.72
CA SER A 189 -1.98 18.17 -27.99
C SER A 189 -1.40 16.86 -27.47
N ARG A 190 -2.11 15.73 -27.63
CA ARG A 190 -1.74 14.41 -27.13
C ARG A 190 -1.39 14.41 -25.63
N THR A 191 -2.19 15.11 -24.83
CA THR A 191 -2.01 15.13 -23.37
C THR A 191 -2.14 13.73 -22.78
N ILE A 192 -1.13 13.27 -22.05
CA ILE A 192 -1.11 11.99 -21.35
C ILE A 192 -2.09 12.07 -20.17
N MET A 193 -2.87 11.00 -20.00
CA MET A 193 -3.83 10.84 -18.91
C MET A 193 -3.45 9.58 -18.10
N GLU A 194 -2.46 9.71 -17.22
CA GLU A 194 -1.91 8.61 -16.43
C GLU A 194 -2.96 7.94 -15.54
N ASP A 195 -4.02 8.67 -15.15
CA ASP A 195 -5.15 8.14 -14.38
C ASP A 195 -6.12 7.26 -15.19
N ARG A 196 -5.78 6.97 -16.45
CA ARG A 196 -6.53 6.09 -17.39
C ARG A 196 -5.54 5.19 -18.11
N SER A 197 -5.12 4.15 -17.41
CA SER A 197 -3.99 3.35 -17.84
C SER A 197 -4.26 1.86 -17.73
N SER A 198 -3.59 1.09 -18.60
CA SER A 198 -3.39 -0.34 -18.46
C SER A 198 -1.94 -0.59 -18.05
N ILE A 199 -1.74 -1.43 -17.04
CA ILE A 199 -0.44 -1.78 -16.47
C ILE A 199 -0.38 -3.30 -16.43
N THR A 200 0.67 -3.89 -16.99
CA THR A 200 0.88 -5.35 -16.95
C THR A 200 2.18 -5.66 -16.23
N LEU A 201 2.10 -6.57 -15.25
CA LEU A 201 3.21 -7.08 -14.48
C LEU A 201 3.43 -8.56 -14.83
N GLY A 202 4.68 -8.96 -15.06
CA GLY A 202 5.09 -10.35 -15.18
C GLY A 202 5.89 -10.78 -13.95
N PHE A 203 5.77 -12.06 -13.56
CA PHE A 203 6.37 -12.61 -12.35
C PHE A 203 7.32 -13.77 -12.64
N GLU A 204 8.22 -14.08 -11.69
CA GLU A 204 9.28 -15.10 -11.85
C GLU A 204 8.76 -16.48 -12.24
N ASP A 205 7.58 -16.89 -11.77
CA ASP A 205 6.97 -18.20 -12.05
C ASP A 205 6.22 -18.27 -13.40
N GLY A 206 6.31 -17.21 -14.20
CA GLY A 206 5.55 -17.06 -15.45
C GLY A 206 4.11 -16.58 -15.27
N SER A 207 3.67 -16.27 -14.04
CA SER A 207 2.41 -15.56 -13.78
C SER A 207 2.44 -14.16 -14.38
N PHE A 208 1.28 -13.64 -14.76
CA PHE A 208 1.15 -12.25 -15.16
C PHE A 208 -0.19 -11.67 -14.71
N GLY A 209 -0.26 -10.34 -14.66
CA GLY A 209 -1.53 -9.70 -14.38
C GLY A 209 -1.62 -8.29 -14.95
N THR A 210 -2.85 -7.86 -15.27
CA THR A 210 -3.12 -6.52 -15.79
C THR A 210 -4.00 -5.74 -14.83
N ILE A 211 -3.58 -4.51 -14.51
CA ILE A 211 -4.36 -3.52 -13.78
C ILE A 211 -4.92 -2.53 -14.79
N LEU A 212 -6.24 -2.42 -14.86
CA LEU A 212 -6.95 -1.37 -15.58
C LEU A 212 -7.31 -0.27 -14.56
N TYR A 213 -6.52 0.80 -14.53
CA TYR A 213 -6.74 1.94 -13.65
C TYR A 213 -7.49 3.04 -14.42
N LEU A 214 -8.76 3.28 -14.08
CA LEU A 214 -9.70 4.04 -14.93
C LEU A 214 -10.40 5.12 -14.08
N ALA A 215 -10.02 6.39 -14.27
CA ALA A 215 -10.63 7.53 -13.56
C ALA A 215 -11.83 8.15 -14.30
N ASN A 216 -12.21 7.61 -15.44
CA ASN A 216 -13.27 8.14 -16.32
C ASN A 216 -14.59 7.36 -16.24
N GLY A 217 -14.72 6.44 -15.31
CA GLY A 217 -15.94 5.65 -15.14
C GLY A 217 -17.03 6.38 -14.33
N ALA A 218 -18.24 5.86 -14.38
CA ALA A 218 -19.37 6.37 -13.63
C ALA A 218 -19.21 6.09 -12.12
N SER A 219 -19.57 7.06 -11.27
CA SER A 219 -19.40 6.96 -9.80
C SER A 219 -20.28 5.88 -9.15
N ASN A 220 -21.39 5.49 -9.79
CA ASN A 220 -22.28 4.43 -9.31
C ASN A 220 -21.84 3.02 -9.75
N PHE A 221 -20.80 2.90 -10.60
CA PHE A 221 -20.19 1.62 -10.94
C PHE A 221 -19.28 1.13 -9.79
N PRO A 222 -19.24 -0.19 -9.48
CA PRO A 222 -18.39 -0.72 -8.42
C PRO A 222 -16.93 -0.32 -8.61
N LYS A 223 -16.26 0.07 -7.49
CA LYS A 223 -14.92 0.64 -7.58
C LYS A 223 -13.86 -0.38 -7.98
N GLU A 224 -13.88 -1.58 -7.42
CA GLU A 224 -12.76 -2.52 -7.53
C GLU A 224 -13.25 -3.93 -7.85
N ARG A 225 -12.63 -4.58 -8.85
CA ARG A 225 -12.82 -5.99 -9.18
C ARG A 225 -11.47 -6.67 -9.34
N VAL A 226 -11.32 -7.87 -8.77
CA VAL A 226 -10.14 -8.72 -8.92
C VAL A 226 -10.56 -10.08 -9.41
N GLU A 227 -9.94 -10.56 -10.49
CA GLU A 227 -10.15 -11.89 -11.06
C GLU A 227 -8.80 -12.60 -11.16
N VAL A 228 -8.78 -13.86 -10.73
CA VAL A 228 -7.59 -14.72 -10.79
C VAL A 228 -7.96 -16.04 -11.47
N PHE A 229 -7.22 -16.40 -12.50
CA PHE A 229 -7.37 -17.61 -13.29
C PHE A 229 -6.14 -18.48 -13.10
N THR A 230 -6.31 -19.76 -12.77
CA THR A 230 -5.22 -20.72 -12.63
C THR A 230 -5.74 -22.16 -12.65
N ASP A 231 -5.10 -23.07 -13.36
CA ASP A 231 -5.33 -24.51 -13.32
C ASP A 231 -6.83 -24.91 -13.37
N GLY A 232 -7.59 -24.37 -14.33
CA GLY A 232 -9.02 -24.61 -14.48
C GLY A 232 -9.92 -24.00 -13.40
N LYS A 233 -9.40 -23.14 -12.55
CA LYS A 233 -10.08 -22.48 -11.42
C LYS A 233 -10.13 -20.97 -11.62
N VAL A 234 -11.18 -20.35 -11.11
CA VAL A 234 -11.31 -18.88 -11.10
C VAL A 234 -11.72 -18.40 -9.71
N LEU A 235 -11.13 -17.31 -9.27
CA LEU A 235 -11.60 -16.50 -8.15
C LEU A 235 -12.01 -15.13 -8.66
N GLN A 236 -13.19 -14.65 -8.26
CA GLN A 236 -13.70 -13.34 -8.62
C GLN A 236 -14.13 -12.58 -7.38
N LEU A 237 -13.46 -11.48 -7.10
CA LEU A 237 -13.76 -10.58 -5.99
C LEU A 237 -14.38 -9.28 -6.52
N ASP A 238 -15.60 -8.99 -6.10
CA ASP A 238 -16.32 -7.76 -6.41
C ASP A 238 -16.33 -6.83 -5.20
N ASN A 239 -15.66 -5.68 -5.35
CA ASN A 239 -15.68 -4.53 -4.46
C ASN A 239 -15.45 -4.86 -2.97
N PHE A 240 -14.61 -5.86 -2.68
CA PHE A 240 -14.32 -6.35 -1.31
C PHE A 240 -15.58 -6.69 -0.51
N ARG A 241 -16.60 -7.17 -1.19
CA ARG A 241 -17.87 -7.55 -0.60
C ARG A 241 -18.35 -8.93 -1.02
N LYS A 242 -18.06 -9.34 -2.27
CA LYS A 242 -18.51 -10.63 -2.80
C LYS A 242 -17.32 -11.35 -3.43
N LEU A 243 -16.93 -12.49 -2.87
CA LEU A 243 -15.95 -13.40 -3.45
C LEU A 243 -16.67 -14.65 -3.95
N LYS A 244 -16.43 -15.04 -5.20
CA LYS A 244 -16.91 -16.28 -5.80
C LYS A 244 -15.73 -17.12 -6.27
N GLY A 245 -15.85 -18.44 -6.10
CA GLY A 245 -14.90 -19.42 -6.62
C GLY A 245 -15.57 -20.37 -7.61
N TYR A 246 -14.90 -20.62 -8.72
CA TYR A 246 -15.30 -21.56 -9.77
C TYR A 246 -14.20 -22.63 -9.91
N GLY A 247 -14.57 -23.90 -10.02
CA GLY A 247 -13.62 -25.00 -10.11
C GLY A 247 -12.90 -25.36 -8.78
N TRP A 248 -13.19 -24.67 -7.67
CA TRP A 248 -12.58 -24.93 -6.38
C TRP A 248 -13.34 -25.97 -5.57
N LYS A 249 -12.67 -27.08 -5.22
CA LYS A 249 -13.24 -28.08 -4.31
C LYS A 249 -13.35 -27.48 -2.89
N GLY A 250 -14.56 -27.50 -2.33
CA GLY A 250 -14.81 -27.00 -0.96
C GLY A 250 -14.97 -25.49 -0.81
N PHE A 251 -14.87 -24.69 -1.92
CA PHE A 251 -15.11 -23.27 -1.86
C PHE A 251 -16.00 -22.79 -3.02
N ARG A 252 -17.08 -22.07 -2.71
CA ARG A 252 -18.01 -21.50 -3.72
C ARG A 252 -18.15 -19.98 -3.60
N LYS A 253 -18.25 -19.44 -2.39
CA LYS A 253 -18.41 -18.01 -2.16
C LYS A 253 -18.08 -17.61 -0.72
N LEU A 254 -17.67 -16.33 -0.55
CA LEU A 254 -17.55 -15.63 0.73
C LEU A 254 -18.08 -14.19 0.53
N ASN A 255 -19.27 -13.91 1.06
CA ASN A 255 -19.92 -12.60 0.93
C ASN A 255 -19.96 -11.92 2.30
N LEU A 256 -19.73 -10.61 2.32
CA LEU A 256 -19.85 -9.77 3.50
C LEU A 256 -21.10 -8.86 3.38
N TRP A 257 -21.69 -8.51 4.52
CA TRP A 257 -22.79 -7.55 4.58
C TRP A 257 -22.35 -6.14 4.19
N SER A 258 -21.16 -5.71 4.64
CA SER A 258 -20.53 -4.45 4.31
C SER A 258 -19.17 -4.70 3.64
N GLN A 259 -18.67 -3.70 2.91
CA GLN A 259 -17.34 -3.73 2.35
C GLN A 259 -16.30 -3.74 3.47
N ASP A 260 -15.30 -4.63 3.37
CA ASP A 260 -14.14 -4.66 4.24
C ASP A 260 -12.86 -4.77 3.39
N LYS A 261 -12.08 -3.70 3.40
CA LYS A 261 -10.78 -3.62 2.71
C LYS A 261 -9.59 -3.86 3.64
N GLY A 262 -9.81 -4.38 4.84
CA GLY A 262 -8.76 -4.70 5.79
C GLY A 262 -8.22 -3.53 6.60
N GLN A 263 -8.94 -2.38 6.66
CA GLN A 263 -8.45 -1.19 7.36
C GLN A 263 -8.21 -1.43 8.87
N GLN A 264 -8.99 -2.31 9.50
CA GLN A 264 -8.79 -2.66 10.92
C GLN A 264 -7.76 -3.77 11.09
N ALA A 265 -7.73 -4.74 10.17
CA ALA A 265 -6.81 -5.87 10.24
C ALA A 265 -5.35 -5.46 9.96
N CYS A 266 -5.15 -4.49 9.08
CA CYS A 266 -3.83 -3.99 8.69
C CYS A 266 -3.01 -3.45 9.90
N PRO A 267 -3.47 -2.47 10.69
CA PRO A 267 -2.74 -2.02 11.88
C PRO A 267 -2.68 -3.10 12.98
N ALA A 268 -3.65 -4.00 13.07
CA ALA A 268 -3.62 -5.10 14.03
C ALA A 268 -2.48 -6.08 13.70
N ALA A 269 -2.30 -6.42 12.41
CA ALA A 269 -1.20 -7.26 11.95
C ALA A 269 0.17 -6.62 12.21
N PHE A 270 0.30 -5.30 12.05
CA PHE A 270 1.53 -4.57 12.36
C PHE A 270 1.88 -4.64 13.86
N ILE A 271 0.91 -4.37 14.73
CA ILE A 271 1.12 -4.46 16.19
C ILE A 271 1.49 -5.89 16.61
N GLU A 272 0.87 -6.90 16.01
CA GLU A 272 1.22 -8.30 16.26
C GLU A 272 2.63 -8.62 15.74
N GLY A 273 3.01 -8.10 14.58
CA GLY A 273 4.37 -8.21 14.05
C GLY A 273 5.41 -7.65 15.00
N ILE A 274 5.15 -6.49 15.62
CA ILE A 274 6.03 -5.91 16.65
C ILE A 274 6.14 -6.84 17.88
N ARG A 275 5.03 -7.38 18.33
CA ARG A 275 5.00 -8.27 19.52
C ARG A 275 5.74 -9.58 19.30
N THR A 276 5.64 -10.14 18.10
CA THR A 276 6.26 -11.43 17.76
C THR A 276 7.67 -11.31 17.20
N GLY A 277 8.09 -10.09 16.83
CA GLY A 277 9.34 -9.85 16.10
C GLY A 277 9.29 -10.26 14.63
N ILE A 278 8.11 -10.68 14.09
CA ILE A 278 7.94 -11.16 12.71
C ILE A 278 7.16 -10.11 11.93
N PRO A 279 7.76 -9.43 10.92
CA PRO A 279 7.06 -8.47 10.09
C PRO A 279 5.89 -9.11 9.34
N CYS A 280 4.72 -8.47 9.34
CA CYS A 280 3.56 -8.95 8.61
C CYS A 280 3.64 -8.74 7.09
N ILE A 281 4.50 -7.85 6.63
CA ILE A 281 4.93 -7.69 5.24
C ILE A 281 6.45 -7.71 5.24
N PRO A 282 7.11 -8.62 4.52
CA PRO A 282 8.56 -8.62 4.37
C PRO A 282 9.07 -7.30 3.77
N ALA A 283 10.19 -6.78 4.26
CA ALA A 283 10.72 -5.49 3.80
C ALA A 283 11.09 -5.49 2.32
N ASP A 284 11.60 -6.61 1.80
CA ASP A 284 11.90 -6.79 0.39
C ASP A 284 10.65 -6.67 -0.50
N GLU A 285 9.49 -7.15 -0.06
CA GLU A 285 8.21 -6.94 -0.77
C GLU A 285 7.79 -5.46 -0.73
N ILE A 286 7.94 -4.80 0.41
CA ILE A 286 7.61 -3.36 0.55
C ILE A 286 8.43 -2.54 -0.44
N PHE A 287 9.75 -2.76 -0.48
CA PHE A 287 10.65 -2.04 -1.38
C PHE A 287 10.44 -2.42 -2.84
N GLU A 288 10.18 -3.69 -3.14
CA GLU A 288 9.83 -4.15 -4.49
C GLU A 288 8.58 -3.43 -5.01
N VAL A 289 7.49 -3.42 -4.23
CA VAL A 289 6.24 -2.74 -4.61
C VAL A 289 6.46 -1.24 -4.84
N ALA A 290 7.25 -0.58 -4.00
CA ALA A 290 7.57 0.84 -4.17
C ALA A 290 8.38 1.08 -5.47
N ARG A 291 9.44 0.28 -5.75
CA ARG A 291 10.24 0.36 -6.99
C ARG A 291 9.38 0.14 -8.23
N VAL A 292 8.57 -0.94 -8.23
CA VAL A 292 7.66 -1.26 -9.34
C VAL A 292 6.64 -0.14 -9.56
N THR A 293 6.12 0.47 -8.49
CA THR A 293 5.16 1.58 -8.60
C THR A 293 5.79 2.80 -9.27
N ILE A 294 7.01 3.16 -8.89
CA ILE A 294 7.74 4.28 -9.50
C ILE A 294 8.06 3.96 -10.96
N GLU A 295 8.53 2.74 -11.27
CA GLU A 295 8.81 2.29 -12.63
C GLU A 295 7.57 2.35 -13.53
N VAL A 296 6.42 1.88 -13.03
CA VAL A 296 5.12 2.01 -13.73
C VAL A 296 4.82 3.47 -14.05
N ASN A 297 4.97 4.35 -13.06
CA ASN A 297 4.73 5.78 -13.25
C ASN A 297 5.63 6.37 -14.35
N ASP A 298 6.93 6.08 -14.31
CA ASP A 298 7.89 6.53 -15.31
C ASP A 298 7.47 6.06 -16.73
N ILE A 299 7.15 4.78 -16.90
CA ILE A 299 6.68 4.21 -18.18
C ILE A 299 5.43 4.92 -18.70
N LEU A 300 4.52 5.33 -17.82
CA LEU A 300 3.24 5.93 -18.22
C LEU A 300 3.35 7.42 -18.55
N VAL A 301 4.34 8.12 -18.00
CA VAL A 301 4.54 9.57 -18.15
C VAL A 301 5.56 9.91 -19.24
N ASP A 302 6.59 9.08 -19.44
CA ASP A 302 7.72 9.32 -20.36
C ASP A 302 7.45 9.07 -21.85
N LYS A 303 6.20 9.14 -22.36
CA LYS A 303 5.87 8.88 -23.78
C LYS A 303 5.47 10.11 -24.55
#